data_03388c800df75d339309899900934f98
#
_entry.id   03388c800df75d339309899900934f98
#
_cell.length_a   1.000
_cell.length_b   1.000
_cell.length_c   1.000
_cell.angle_alpha   90.00
_cell.angle_beta   90.00
_cell.angle_gamma   90.00
#
_symmetry.space_group_name_H-M   'P 1'
#
loop_
_entity.id
_entity.type
_entity.pdbx_description
1 polymer ?
#
loop_
_entity_poly.entity_id
_entity_poly.type
_entity_poly.pdbx_seq_one_letter_code
_entity_poly.pdbx_strand_id
1 'polypeptide(L)'
;KSYSNFSDIYSKNISDNPKGFSGMGVINDNPRKQMFQGPLKQTDGALDLAVSGLGFLTLASPNNSENKFYTRDGSLGLSNNGEVINQQGLNLLAHPVVANATYNPAILEKVIIPPNKTDISGNKRILTNINVSPSGVLKAIYGLDEEVVIAKIPLTSFENMESLQSEGNNLFKPTTLSGEPIIGIVLEKNMGEIIPGFLEGSNVEITDELVKMLKYQQAYSGNSRLL
;
A
#
# COMPACT_ATOMS: atom_id res chain seq x y z
N LYS A 1 2.09 5.21 -9.36
CA LYS A 1 2.06 5.75 -10.73
C LYS A 1 2.21 4.63 -11.75
N SER A 2 1.42 4.63 -12.82
CA SER A 2 1.59 3.74 -13.98
C SER A 2 1.98 4.58 -15.19
N TYR A 3 2.84 4.05 -16.05
CA TYR A 3 3.19 4.65 -17.34
C TYR A 3 3.13 3.59 -18.42
N SER A 4 2.77 4.00 -19.63
CA SER A 4 2.83 3.17 -20.82
C SER A 4 3.85 3.76 -21.81
N ASN A 5 4.63 2.90 -22.42
CA ASN A 5 5.50 3.25 -23.53
C ASN A 5 4.79 2.92 -24.83
N PHE A 6 4.94 3.80 -25.80
CA PHE A 6 4.50 3.56 -27.16
C PHE A 6 5.71 3.13 -27.97
N SER A 7 5.66 1.96 -28.58
CA SER A 7 6.67 1.48 -29.51
C SER A 7 6.10 1.47 -30.92
N ASP A 8 6.89 1.96 -31.86
CA ASP A 8 6.55 1.93 -33.29
C ASP A 8 6.98 0.57 -33.86
N ILE A 9 6.08 -0.08 -34.58
CA ILE A 9 6.36 -1.37 -35.21
C ILE A 9 6.74 -1.12 -36.66
N TYR A 10 8.00 -1.34 -36.95
CA TYR A 10 8.50 -1.39 -38.34
C TYR A 10 8.40 -2.84 -38.84
N SER A 11 7.58 -3.05 -39.86
CA SER A 11 7.64 -4.29 -40.64
C SER A 11 8.76 -4.18 -41.65
N LYS A 12 9.85 -4.89 -41.43
CA LYS A 12 10.86 -5.12 -42.45
C LYS A 12 10.39 -6.25 -43.36
N ASN A 13 9.64 -5.91 -44.39
CA ASN A 13 9.41 -6.85 -45.48
C ASN A 13 10.73 -7.10 -46.19
N ILE A 14 11.29 -8.31 -46.03
CA ILE A 14 12.41 -8.84 -46.83
C ILE A 14 11.85 -9.25 -48.20
N SER A 15 11.46 -8.29 -48.97
CA SER A 15 11.12 -8.44 -50.37
C SER A 15 11.90 -7.37 -51.13
N ASP A 16 12.58 -7.76 -52.16
CA ASP A 16 13.55 -7.04 -53.00
C ASP A 16 13.02 -5.74 -53.66
N ASN A 17 12.14 -5.00 -53.03
CA ASN A 17 11.61 -3.76 -53.53
C ASN A 17 11.84 -2.62 -52.55
N PRO A 18 12.74 -1.63 -52.83
CA PRO A 18 13.11 -0.58 -51.88
C PRO A 18 12.08 0.55 -51.74
N LYS A 19 10.82 0.34 -52.08
CA LYS A 19 9.75 1.34 -51.95
C LYS A 19 8.70 0.90 -50.95
N GLY A 20 8.82 1.41 -49.72
CA GLY A 20 7.72 1.43 -48.78
C GLY A 20 8.02 0.83 -47.41
N PHE A 21 8.55 1.65 -46.53
CA PHE A 21 8.36 1.41 -45.10
C PHE A 21 6.89 1.69 -44.81
N SER A 22 6.10 0.64 -44.70
CA SER A 22 4.72 0.76 -44.20
C SER A 22 4.79 0.67 -42.68
N GLY A 23 4.52 1.76 -42.01
CA GLY A 23 4.29 1.73 -40.57
C GLY A 23 3.07 0.87 -40.27
N MET A 24 3.20 -0.11 -39.39
CA MET A 24 2.09 -0.97 -38.92
C MET A 24 1.37 -0.39 -37.71
N GLY A 25 1.56 0.87 -37.42
CA GLY A 25 0.96 1.55 -36.29
C GLY A 25 1.83 1.50 -35.02
N VAL A 26 1.26 1.97 -33.92
CA VAL A 26 1.90 2.08 -32.61
C VAL A 26 1.27 1.06 -31.70
N ILE A 27 2.06 0.20 -31.07
CA ILE A 27 1.60 -0.64 -29.98
C ILE A 27 1.85 0.07 -28.65
N ASN A 28 0.82 0.06 -27.82
CA ASN A 28 0.92 0.48 -26.45
C ASN A 28 1.39 -0.72 -25.62
N ASP A 29 2.57 -0.62 -25.01
CA ASP A 29 3.03 -1.60 -24.04
C ASP A 29 2.11 -1.61 -22.81
N ASN A 30 2.00 -2.76 -22.17
CA ASN A 30 1.26 -2.87 -20.91
C ASN A 30 1.78 -1.84 -19.91
N PRO A 31 0.90 -1.04 -19.29
CA PRO A 31 1.31 0.00 -18.36
C PRO A 31 2.06 -0.63 -17.18
N ARG A 32 3.31 -0.19 -16.98
CA ARG A 32 4.12 -0.58 -15.82
C ARG A 32 3.82 0.31 -14.63
N LYS A 33 3.69 -0.29 -13.46
CA LYS A 33 3.46 0.43 -12.21
C LYS A 33 4.81 0.83 -11.61
N GLN A 34 4.96 2.11 -11.28
CA GLN A 34 6.11 2.58 -10.52
C GLN A 34 5.75 2.58 -9.04
N MET A 35 6.38 1.67 -8.29
CA MET A 35 6.19 1.52 -6.84
C MET A 35 7.23 2.33 -6.04
N PHE A 36 7.69 3.49 -6.59
CA PHE A 36 8.54 4.39 -5.84
C PHE A 36 7.75 5.08 -4.73
N GLN A 37 8.42 5.25 -3.61
CA GLN A 37 7.86 5.94 -2.45
C GLN A 37 7.54 7.40 -2.77
N GLY A 38 6.36 7.85 -2.35
CA GLY A 38 5.95 9.24 -2.40
C GLY A 38 6.48 10.05 -1.20
N PRO A 39 6.33 11.38 -1.22
CA PRO A 39 6.68 12.21 -0.08
C PRO A 39 5.81 11.87 1.13
N LEU A 40 6.42 11.86 2.31
CA LEU A 40 5.71 11.65 3.56
C LEU A 40 5.12 12.98 4.05
N LYS A 41 3.85 12.98 4.40
CA LYS A 41 3.14 14.12 4.95
C LYS A 41 2.77 13.83 6.40
N GLN A 42 3.15 14.73 7.29
CA GLN A 42 2.77 14.64 8.69
C GLN A 42 1.28 14.89 8.87
N THR A 43 0.66 14.12 9.75
CA THR A 43 -0.75 14.22 10.15
C THR A 43 -0.86 14.12 11.65
N ASP A 44 -2.04 14.46 12.19
CA ASP A 44 -2.32 14.37 13.63
C ASP A 44 -2.99 13.05 14.02
N GLY A 45 -3.19 12.13 13.07
CA GLY A 45 -3.88 10.86 13.30
C GLY A 45 -2.97 9.83 13.98
N ALA A 46 -3.37 9.32 15.13
CA ALA A 46 -2.61 8.29 15.85
C ALA A 46 -2.53 6.95 15.09
N LEU A 47 -3.50 6.69 14.20
CA LEU A 47 -3.57 5.50 13.35
C LEU A 47 -3.18 5.79 11.90
N ASP A 48 -2.68 6.99 11.62
CA ASP A 48 -2.10 7.29 10.31
C ASP A 48 -0.69 6.71 10.24
N LEU A 49 -0.48 5.75 9.36
CA LEU A 49 0.74 4.97 9.28
C LEU A 49 1.34 5.06 7.88
N ALA A 50 2.49 5.68 7.74
CA ALA A 50 3.25 5.62 6.50
C ALA A 50 4.23 4.44 6.53
N VAL A 51 4.41 3.79 5.40
CA VAL A 51 5.46 2.78 5.21
C VAL A 51 6.65 3.43 4.53
N SER A 52 7.78 3.48 5.21
CA SER A 52 9.05 3.95 4.67
C SER A 52 9.90 2.76 4.22
N GLY A 53 10.21 2.67 2.95
CA GLY A 53 10.90 1.53 2.37
C GLY A 53 9.99 0.48 1.72
N LEU A 54 10.41 -0.78 1.73
CA LEU A 54 9.68 -1.88 1.08
C LEU A 54 8.62 -2.48 1.99
N GLY A 55 7.44 -2.72 1.43
CA GLY A 55 6.36 -3.42 2.11
C GLY A 55 4.99 -2.77 1.93
N PHE A 56 3.98 -3.53 2.29
CA PHE A 56 2.57 -3.15 2.26
C PHE A 56 1.92 -3.54 3.58
N LEU A 57 0.94 -2.78 4.01
CA LEU A 57 0.01 -3.16 5.06
C LEU A 57 -0.96 -4.21 4.50
N THR A 58 -1.30 -5.20 5.31
CA THR A 58 -2.25 -6.24 4.93
C THR A 58 -3.62 -5.93 5.52
N LEU A 59 -4.62 -5.88 4.65
CA LEU A 59 -6.01 -5.68 5.01
C LEU A 59 -6.83 -6.91 4.63
N ALA A 60 -7.95 -7.13 5.30
CA ALA A 60 -8.91 -8.18 4.96
C ALA A 60 -10.33 -7.66 4.93
N SER A 61 -11.17 -8.35 4.14
CA SER A 61 -12.60 -8.09 4.14
C SER A 61 -13.21 -8.44 5.51
N PRO A 62 -14.14 -7.63 6.06
CA PRO A 62 -14.77 -7.88 7.35
C PRO A 62 -15.53 -9.22 7.39
N ASN A 63 -16.04 -9.67 6.26
CA ASN A 63 -16.83 -10.90 6.13
C ASN A 63 -15.99 -12.14 5.76
N ASN A 64 -14.78 -11.95 5.25
CA ASN A 64 -13.90 -13.06 4.83
C ASN A 64 -12.44 -12.67 5.01
N SER A 65 -11.81 -13.19 6.05
CA SER A 65 -10.40 -12.95 6.37
C SER A 65 -9.41 -13.55 5.36
N GLU A 66 -9.87 -14.47 4.50
CA GLU A 66 -9.04 -15.05 3.45
C GLU A 66 -8.88 -14.08 2.26
N ASN A 67 -9.85 -13.19 2.05
CA ASN A 67 -9.77 -12.19 0.98
C ASN A 67 -8.89 -11.02 1.43
N LYS A 68 -7.60 -11.15 1.18
CA LYS A 68 -6.57 -10.20 1.60
C LYS A 68 -6.30 -9.15 0.52
N PHE A 69 -6.09 -7.93 0.96
CA PHE A 69 -5.68 -6.80 0.16
C PHE A 69 -4.40 -6.20 0.74
N TYR A 70 -3.62 -5.60 -0.11
CA TYR A 70 -2.35 -4.98 0.25
C TYR A 70 -2.37 -3.51 -0.11
N THR A 71 -1.92 -2.65 0.79
CA THR A 71 -1.93 -1.20 0.58
C THR A 71 -0.71 -0.53 1.19
N ARG A 72 -0.34 0.62 0.63
CA ARG A 72 0.60 1.55 1.26
C ARG A 72 -0.11 2.72 1.91
N ASP A 73 -1.42 2.84 1.66
CA ASP A 73 -2.26 3.85 2.28
C ASP A 73 -2.59 3.41 3.72
N GLY A 74 -1.96 4.04 4.68
CA GLY A 74 -2.15 3.79 6.09
C GLY A 74 -3.09 4.76 6.78
N SER A 75 -4.01 5.37 6.04
CA SER A 75 -5.10 6.17 6.59
C SER A 75 -6.13 5.24 7.26
N LEU A 76 -5.87 4.90 8.52
CA LEU A 76 -6.65 3.96 9.30
C LEU A 76 -7.49 4.69 10.35
N GLY A 77 -8.61 4.09 10.71
CA GLY A 77 -9.51 4.60 11.74
C GLY A 77 -10.00 3.49 12.66
N LEU A 78 -10.63 3.88 13.75
CA LEU A 78 -11.24 2.96 14.69
C LEU A 78 -12.76 2.91 14.45
N SER A 79 -13.27 1.70 14.22
CA SER A 79 -14.71 1.43 14.13
C SER A 79 -15.37 1.51 15.51
N ASN A 80 -16.70 1.65 15.54
CA ASN A 80 -17.49 1.61 16.78
C ASN A 80 -17.29 0.31 17.58
N ASN A 81 -16.90 -0.78 16.91
CA ASN A 81 -16.61 -2.06 17.53
C ASN A 81 -15.15 -2.19 18.01
N GLY A 82 -14.35 -1.13 17.87
CA GLY A 82 -12.93 -1.16 18.20
C GLY A 82 -12.05 -1.84 17.13
N GLU A 83 -12.57 -2.16 15.95
CA GLU A 83 -11.78 -2.71 14.85
C GLU A 83 -11.02 -1.60 14.15
N VAL A 84 -9.75 -1.85 13.83
CA VAL A 84 -8.95 -0.92 13.03
C VAL A 84 -9.25 -1.16 11.56
N ILE A 85 -9.85 -0.17 10.91
CA ILE A 85 -10.32 -0.24 9.52
C ILE A 85 -9.74 0.89 8.67
N ASN A 86 -9.68 0.66 7.37
CA ASN A 86 -9.40 1.72 6.40
C ASN A 86 -10.70 2.45 5.98
N GLN A 87 -10.59 3.43 5.08
CA GLN A 87 -11.73 4.20 4.57
C GLN A 87 -12.77 3.34 3.81
N GLN A 88 -12.38 2.17 3.29
CA GLN A 88 -13.26 1.22 2.60
C GLN A 88 -13.90 0.19 3.54
N GLY A 89 -13.64 0.27 4.85
CA GLY A 89 -14.15 -0.67 5.84
C GLY A 89 -13.44 -2.03 5.88
N LEU A 90 -12.23 -2.11 5.31
CA LEU A 90 -11.39 -3.30 5.40
C LEU A 90 -10.61 -3.30 6.72
N ASN A 91 -10.54 -4.45 7.38
CA ASN A 91 -9.85 -4.61 8.66
C ASN A 91 -8.33 -4.74 8.49
N LEU A 92 -7.56 -4.00 9.29
CA LEU A 92 -6.12 -4.22 9.38
C LEU A 92 -5.82 -5.57 10.00
N LEU A 93 -4.94 -6.34 9.37
CA LEU A 93 -4.42 -7.59 9.89
C LEU A 93 -3.06 -7.36 10.56
N ALA A 94 -2.90 -7.94 11.74
CA ALA A 94 -1.63 -7.93 12.47
C ALA A 94 -1.42 -9.24 13.23
N HIS A 95 -0.21 -9.43 13.75
CA HIS A 95 0.11 -10.55 14.62
C HIS A 95 -0.44 -10.28 16.02
N PRO A 96 -1.31 -11.17 16.56
CA PRO A 96 -1.83 -11.03 17.89
C PRO A 96 -0.71 -11.19 18.92
N VAL A 97 -0.81 -10.45 20.02
CA VAL A 97 0.09 -10.59 21.15
C VAL A 97 -0.36 -11.77 22.00
N VAL A 98 0.53 -12.70 22.20
CA VAL A 98 0.39 -13.81 23.16
C VAL A 98 1.01 -13.35 24.49
N ALA A 99 0.80 -14.10 25.58
CA ALA A 99 1.31 -13.76 26.91
C ALA A 99 2.78 -13.27 26.89
N ASN A 100 3.12 -12.30 27.74
CA ASN A 100 4.46 -11.67 27.88
C ASN A 100 4.91 -10.80 26.70
N ALA A 101 3.98 -10.10 26.03
CA ALA A 101 4.29 -9.23 24.89
C ALA A 101 5.00 -9.92 23.71
N THR A 102 4.95 -11.25 23.65
CA THR A 102 5.41 -12.04 22.52
C THR A 102 4.30 -12.13 21.48
N TYR A 103 4.63 -12.01 20.21
CA TYR A 103 3.67 -12.14 19.10
C TYR A 103 3.84 -13.47 18.39
N ASN A 104 2.75 -13.99 17.80
CA ASN A 104 2.82 -15.19 16.97
C ASN A 104 2.97 -14.81 15.49
N PRO A 105 4.14 -15.00 14.86
CA PRO A 105 4.37 -14.61 13.46
C PRO A 105 3.61 -15.47 12.45
N ALA A 106 3.08 -16.61 12.85
CA ALA A 106 2.35 -17.52 11.96
C ALA A 106 0.88 -17.12 11.76
N ILE A 107 0.34 -16.28 12.64
CA ILE A 107 -1.08 -15.93 12.66
C ILE A 107 -1.25 -14.46 12.31
N LEU A 108 -2.17 -14.17 11.39
CA LEU A 108 -2.65 -12.82 11.09
C LEU A 108 -4.12 -12.75 11.46
N GLU A 109 -4.44 -11.86 12.38
CA GLU A 109 -5.80 -11.60 12.82
C GLU A 109 -6.16 -10.13 12.68
N LYS A 110 -7.46 -9.84 12.65
CA LYS A 110 -7.96 -8.47 12.64
C LYS A 110 -7.59 -7.77 13.94
N VAL A 111 -7.14 -6.54 13.84
CA VAL A 111 -6.78 -5.73 14.98
C VAL A 111 -8.05 -5.19 15.64
N ILE A 112 -8.24 -5.54 16.92
CA ILE A 112 -9.35 -5.03 17.73
C ILE A 112 -8.76 -4.31 18.96
N ILE A 113 -9.12 -3.06 19.13
CA ILE A 113 -8.77 -2.23 20.28
C ILE A 113 -10.04 -2.00 21.09
N PRO A 114 -10.23 -2.70 22.20
CA PRO A 114 -11.44 -2.52 23.01
C PRO A 114 -11.56 -1.08 23.49
N PRO A 115 -12.74 -0.43 23.37
CA PRO A 115 -12.92 0.96 23.84
C PRO A 115 -12.82 1.06 25.37
N ASN A 116 -13.05 -0.05 26.07
CA ASN A 116 -12.96 -0.15 27.53
C ASN A 116 -12.20 -1.40 27.93
N LYS A 117 -11.37 -1.28 28.93
CA LYS A 117 -10.70 -2.41 29.59
C LYS A 117 -11.03 -2.41 31.08
N THR A 118 -11.28 -3.58 31.63
CA THR A 118 -11.46 -3.76 33.10
C THR A 118 -10.10 -4.07 33.69
N ASP A 119 -9.66 -3.22 34.64
CA ASP A 119 -8.45 -3.42 35.41
C ASP A 119 -8.60 -4.60 36.40
N ILE A 120 -7.47 -5.10 36.93
CA ILE A 120 -7.42 -6.17 37.94
C ILE A 120 -8.28 -5.83 39.16
N SER A 121 -8.45 -4.55 39.47
CA SER A 121 -9.27 -4.01 40.54
C SER A 121 -10.77 -3.89 40.20
N GLY A 122 -11.21 -4.30 39.00
CA GLY A 122 -12.62 -4.24 38.57
C GLY A 122 -13.05 -2.87 38.02
N ASN A 123 -12.16 -1.88 37.97
CA ASN A 123 -12.49 -0.57 37.45
C ASN A 123 -12.45 -0.55 35.91
N LYS A 124 -13.47 0.03 35.27
CA LYS A 124 -13.47 0.27 33.81
C LYS A 124 -12.57 1.43 33.47
N ARG A 125 -11.55 1.18 32.66
CA ARG A 125 -10.69 2.22 32.08
C ARG A 125 -11.06 2.42 30.64
N ILE A 126 -11.18 3.67 30.22
CA ILE A 126 -11.53 4.08 28.86
C ILE A 126 -10.23 4.22 28.07
N LEU A 127 -10.25 3.87 26.79
CA LEU A 127 -9.16 4.12 25.84
C LEU A 127 -8.91 5.62 25.76
N THR A 128 -7.70 6.04 26.09
CA THR A 128 -7.29 7.47 26.08
C THR A 128 -6.47 7.78 24.85
N ASN A 129 -5.56 6.88 24.47
CA ASN A 129 -4.67 7.12 23.31
C ASN A 129 -4.24 5.80 22.67
N ILE A 130 -3.81 5.89 21.43
CA ILE A 130 -3.22 4.78 20.67
C ILE A 130 -1.84 5.23 20.20
N ASN A 131 -0.86 4.37 20.34
CA ASN A 131 0.50 4.63 19.91
C ASN A 131 1.03 3.46 19.08
N VAL A 132 1.67 3.77 17.96
CA VAL A 132 2.34 2.78 17.12
C VAL A 132 3.83 3.09 17.12
N SER A 133 4.66 2.09 17.40
CA SER A 133 6.11 2.28 17.34
C SER A 133 6.63 2.08 15.90
N PRO A 134 7.80 2.62 15.54
CA PRO A 134 8.43 2.39 14.25
C PRO A 134 8.69 0.91 13.94
N SER A 135 8.76 0.06 14.95
CA SER A 135 8.88 -1.40 14.82
C SER A 135 7.54 -2.12 14.59
N GLY A 136 6.44 -1.37 14.40
CA GLY A 136 5.12 -1.90 14.13
C GLY A 136 4.35 -2.38 15.36
N VAL A 137 4.83 -2.11 16.57
CA VAL A 137 4.11 -2.49 17.81
C VAL A 137 2.99 -1.48 18.07
N LEU A 138 1.76 -1.97 18.04
CA LEU A 138 0.56 -1.21 18.36
C LEU A 138 0.26 -1.30 19.86
N LYS A 139 0.21 -0.17 20.53
CA LYS A 139 -0.11 -0.03 21.94
C LYS A 139 -1.37 0.80 22.13
N ALA A 140 -2.22 0.39 23.03
CA ALA A 140 -3.36 1.17 23.51
C ALA A 140 -3.09 1.64 24.95
N ILE A 141 -3.42 2.90 25.23
CA ILE A 141 -3.26 3.52 26.54
C ILE A 141 -4.64 3.68 27.15
N TYR A 142 -4.83 3.08 28.30
CA TYR A 142 -6.08 3.14 29.06
C TYR A 142 -5.91 3.97 30.34
N GLY A 143 -6.82 4.92 30.53
CA GLY A 143 -6.76 5.81 31.69
C GLY A 143 -5.54 6.71 31.67
N LEU A 144 -4.80 6.82 32.79
CA LEU A 144 -3.68 7.76 32.91
C LEU A 144 -2.37 7.19 32.40
N ASP A 145 -2.05 5.90 32.64
CA ASP A 145 -0.71 5.34 32.32
C ASP A 145 -0.69 3.84 32.00
N GLU A 146 -1.83 3.17 31.80
CA GLU A 146 -1.81 1.74 31.51
C GLU A 146 -1.60 1.49 30.02
N GLU A 147 -0.36 1.19 29.63
CA GLU A 147 -0.01 0.77 28.27
C GLU A 147 -0.28 -0.73 28.09
N VAL A 148 -1.03 -1.07 27.07
CA VAL A 148 -1.31 -2.45 26.68
C VAL A 148 -0.86 -2.66 25.25
N VAL A 149 0.01 -3.64 25.03
CA VAL A 149 0.38 -4.07 23.69
C VAL A 149 -0.78 -4.88 23.09
N ILE A 150 -1.32 -4.41 21.98
CA ILE A 150 -2.48 -5.02 21.32
C ILE A 150 -2.03 -5.99 20.23
N ALA A 151 -1.16 -5.53 19.34
CA ALA A 151 -0.74 -6.32 18.19
C ALA A 151 0.62 -5.83 17.65
N LYS A 152 1.24 -6.64 16.81
CA LYS A 152 2.40 -6.23 16.00
C LYS A 152 2.00 -6.24 14.54
N ILE A 153 2.07 -5.08 13.91
CA ILE A 153 1.76 -4.88 12.50
C ILE A 153 2.93 -5.38 11.66
N PRO A 154 2.77 -6.41 10.83
CA PRO A 154 3.80 -6.85 9.88
C PRO A 154 3.75 -6.02 8.62
N LEU A 155 4.82 -6.04 7.85
CA LEU A 155 4.83 -5.61 6.46
C LEU A 155 4.89 -6.84 5.54
N THR A 156 4.16 -6.77 4.44
CA THR A 156 4.16 -7.82 3.43
C THR A 156 4.87 -7.31 2.19
N SER A 157 5.82 -8.07 1.67
CA SER A 157 6.48 -7.79 0.39
C SER A 157 6.18 -8.87 -0.65
N PHE A 158 6.54 -8.59 -1.90
CA PHE A 158 6.36 -9.48 -3.04
C PHE A 158 7.65 -9.50 -3.86
N GLU A 159 7.94 -10.63 -4.50
CA GLU A 159 9.10 -10.73 -5.40
C GLU A 159 9.00 -9.74 -6.56
N ASN A 160 7.79 -9.60 -7.12
CA ASN A 160 7.52 -8.66 -8.20
C ASN A 160 6.32 -7.76 -7.88
N MET A 161 6.59 -6.62 -7.23
CA MET A 161 5.56 -5.64 -6.84
C MET A 161 4.89 -4.96 -8.04
N GLU A 162 5.56 -4.85 -9.19
CA GLU A 162 4.99 -4.24 -10.40
C GLU A 162 3.84 -5.07 -10.98
N SER A 163 3.87 -6.38 -10.74
CA SER A 163 2.87 -7.34 -11.22
C SER A 163 1.64 -7.48 -10.32
N LEU A 164 1.57 -6.75 -9.21
CA LEU A 164 0.37 -6.71 -8.36
C LEU A 164 -0.82 -6.17 -9.16
N GLN A 165 -1.98 -6.77 -9.00
CA GLN A 165 -3.24 -6.27 -9.58
C GLN A 165 -3.77 -5.11 -8.72
N SER A 166 -4.11 -3.99 -9.35
CA SER A 166 -4.78 -2.86 -8.66
C SER A 166 -6.28 -3.09 -8.65
N GLU A 167 -6.87 -3.03 -7.47
CA GLU A 167 -8.32 -3.12 -7.26
C GLU A 167 -8.98 -1.74 -7.10
N GLY A 168 -8.23 -0.67 -7.31
CA GLY A 168 -8.65 0.70 -7.02
C GLY A 168 -8.38 1.12 -5.57
N ASN A 169 -8.58 2.40 -5.25
CA ASN A 169 -8.45 2.96 -3.90
C ASN A 169 -7.13 2.59 -3.20
N ASN A 170 -6.02 2.56 -3.94
CA ASN A 170 -4.69 2.15 -3.45
C ASN A 170 -4.62 0.71 -2.89
N LEU A 171 -5.58 -0.15 -3.27
CA LEU A 171 -5.59 -1.56 -2.91
C LEU A 171 -4.99 -2.42 -4.01
N PHE A 172 -4.24 -3.42 -3.60
CA PHE A 172 -3.57 -4.37 -4.48
C PHE A 172 -3.91 -5.81 -4.09
N LYS A 173 -3.97 -6.68 -5.09
CA LYS A 173 -4.04 -8.13 -4.93
C LYS A 173 -2.84 -8.82 -5.55
N PRO A 174 -2.40 -9.96 -5.00
CA PRO A 174 -1.36 -10.75 -5.61
C PRO A 174 -1.84 -11.39 -6.91
N THR A 175 -0.91 -11.60 -7.82
CA THR A 175 -1.10 -12.35 -9.06
C THR A 175 -0.09 -13.50 -9.10
N THR A 176 -0.25 -14.42 -10.04
CA THR A 176 0.75 -15.49 -10.26
C THR A 176 2.14 -14.95 -10.60
N LEU A 177 2.21 -13.76 -11.20
CA LEU A 177 3.47 -13.11 -11.58
C LEU A 177 4.09 -12.28 -10.44
N SER A 178 3.31 -11.87 -9.44
CA SER A 178 3.84 -11.14 -8.28
C SER A 178 4.57 -12.05 -7.29
N GLY A 179 4.33 -13.35 -7.36
CA GLY A 179 4.75 -14.31 -6.35
C GLY A 179 3.84 -14.31 -5.12
N GLU A 180 4.12 -15.23 -4.21
CA GLU A 180 3.39 -15.35 -2.93
C GLU A 180 3.76 -14.19 -1.97
N PRO A 181 2.82 -13.79 -1.11
CA PRO A 181 3.06 -12.74 -0.12
C PRO A 181 4.10 -13.18 0.92
N ILE A 182 5.20 -12.45 1.02
CA ILE A 182 6.26 -12.66 2.02
C ILE A 182 5.98 -11.74 3.19
N ILE A 183 5.50 -12.31 4.29
CA ILE A 183 5.22 -11.57 5.51
C ILE A 183 6.53 -11.43 6.30
N GLY A 184 6.90 -10.20 6.61
CA GLY A 184 8.12 -9.89 7.33
C GLY A 184 7.86 -9.00 8.54
N ILE A 185 8.79 -9.05 9.47
CA ILE A 185 8.79 -8.15 10.61
C ILE A 185 9.38 -6.81 10.16
N VAL A 186 8.76 -5.74 10.59
CA VAL A 186 9.23 -4.38 10.36
C VAL A 186 10.67 -4.23 10.83
N LEU A 187 11.51 -3.57 10.04
CA LEU A 187 12.96 -3.38 10.26
C LEU A 187 13.83 -4.64 10.10
N GLU A 188 13.28 -5.77 9.70
CA GLU A 188 14.04 -7.00 9.45
C GLU A 188 14.05 -7.37 7.95
N LYS A 189 15.12 -8.02 7.48
CA LYS A 189 15.25 -8.63 6.14
C LYS A 189 14.82 -7.73 4.98
N ASN A 190 15.30 -6.49 4.92
CA ASN A 190 14.93 -5.50 3.90
C ASN A 190 13.48 -5.02 3.93
N MET A 191 12.73 -5.27 5.00
CA MET A 191 11.44 -4.64 5.22
C MET A 191 11.62 -3.19 5.63
N GLY A 192 10.70 -2.34 5.19
CA GLY A 192 10.64 -0.95 5.60
C GLY A 192 10.30 -0.77 7.07
N GLU A 193 10.18 0.47 7.49
CA GLU A 193 9.69 0.88 8.81
C GLU A 193 8.29 1.48 8.71
N ILE A 194 7.58 1.47 9.82
CA ILE A 194 6.30 2.15 9.96
C ILE A 194 6.54 3.48 10.64
N ILE A 195 6.10 4.58 10.01
CA ILE A 195 6.18 5.92 10.57
C ILE A 195 4.78 6.36 10.99
N PRO A 196 4.49 6.39 12.31
CA PRO A 196 3.20 6.83 12.81
C PRO A 196 3.04 8.35 12.69
N GLY A 197 1.79 8.82 12.52
CA GLY A 197 1.48 10.23 12.34
C GLY A 197 1.89 10.79 10.99
N PHE A 198 2.13 9.92 10.00
CA PHE A 198 2.43 10.31 8.63
C PHE A 198 1.59 9.48 7.65
N LEU A 199 1.33 10.06 6.48
CA LEU A 199 0.74 9.39 5.34
C LEU A 199 1.64 9.53 4.12
N GLU A 200 1.68 8.50 3.28
CA GLU A 200 2.38 8.57 2.00
C GLU A 200 1.56 9.39 1.00
N GLY A 201 2.15 10.45 0.47
CA GLY A 201 1.57 11.27 -0.58
C GLY A 201 1.74 10.64 -1.96
N SER A 202 1.10 11.24 -2.96
CA SER A 202 1.24 10.80 -4.36
C SER A 202 2.69 10.99 -4.84
N ASN A 203 3.25 9.98 -5.50
CA ASN A 203 4.54 10.07 -6.19
C ASN A 203 4.44 10.69 -7.60
N VAL A 204 3.34 11.39 -7.89
CA VAL A 204 3.09 12.06 -9.16
C VAL A 204 3.29 13.55 -8.99
N GLU A 205 4.26 14.14 -9.69
CA GLU A 205 4.39 15.58 -9.81
C GLU A 205 3.49 16.10 -10.95
N ILE A 206 2.64 17.06 -10.61
CA ILE A 206 1.68 17.66 -11.57
C ILE A 206 2.41 18.35 -12.70
N THR A 207 3.51 19.03 -12.41
CA THR A 207 4.35 19.73 -13.40
C THR A 207 4.91 18.79 -14.46
N ASP A 208 5.43 17.63 -14.04
CA ASP A 208 5.96 16.62 -14.95
C ASP A 208 4.87 16.04 -15.85
N GLU A 209 3.69 15.77 -15.29
CA GLU A 209 2.57 15.24 -16.07
C GLU A 209 2.03 16.27 -17.08
N LEU A 210 1.99 17.56 -16.72
CA LEU A 210 1.63 18.63 -17.65
C LEU A 210 2.63 18.76 -18.79
N VAL A 211 3.94 18.68 -18.50
CA VAL A 211 4.98 18.70 -19.54
C VAL A 211 4.84 17.51 -20.49
N LYS A 212 4.56 16.31 -19.96
CA LYS A 212 4.30 15.13 -20.79
C LYS A 212 3.06 15.31 -21.66
N MET A 213 1.97 15.84 -21.08
CA MET A 213 0.74 16.13 -21.81
C MET A 213 1.01 17.11 -22.96
N LEU A 214 1.76 18.18 -22.74
CA LEU A 214 2.13 19.14 -23.77
C LEU A 214 2.97 18.48 -24.89
N LYS A 215 3.91 17.61 -24.52
CA LYS A 215 4.71 16.84 -25.50
C LYS A 215 3.83 15.94 -26.37
N TYR A 216 2.87 15.23 -25.76
CA TYR A 216 1.93 14.39 -26.50
C TYR A 216 1.01 15.21 -27.42
N GLN A 217 0.52 16.37 -26.97
CA GLN A 217 -0.26 17.28 -27.81
C GLN A 217 0.56 17.80 -29.00
N GLN A 218 1.83 18.16 -28.79
CA GLN A 218 2.72 18.60 -29.85
C GLN A 218 2.99 17.49 -30.88
N ALA A 219 3.25 16.26 -30.39
CA ALA A 219 3.44 15.10 -31.25
C ALA A 219 2.19 14.80 -32.09
N TYR A 220 1.01 14.83 -31.46
CA TYR A 220 -0.27 14.64 -32.14
C TYR A 220 -0.51 15.73 -33.23
N SER A 221 -0.30 17.02 -32.86
CA SER A 221 -0.46 18.14 -33.78
C SER A 221 0.54 18.08 -34.94
N GLY A 222 1.78 17.64 -34.67
CA GLY A 222 2.81 17.43 -35.70
C GLY A 222 2.37 16.37 -36.71
N ASN A 223 1.90 15.23 -36.25
CA ASN A 223 1.44 14.15 -37.11
C ASN A 223 0.17 14.51 -37.90
N SER A 224 -0.74 15.30 -37.28
CA SER A 224 -1.95 15.78 -37.99
C SER A 224 -1.68 16.78 -39.12
N ARG A 225 -0.53 17.43 -39.13
CA ARG A 225 -0.14 18.36 -40.23
C ARG A 225 0.57 17.67 -41.40
N LEU A 226 0.94 16.39 -41.22
CA LEU A 226 1.62 15.59 -42.26
C LEU A 226 0.63 14.77 -43.11
N LEU A 227 -0.65 14.75 -42.74
CA LEU A 227 -1.77 14.20 -43.49
C LEU A 227 -2.50 15.29 -44.25
#